data_e946d993b5124916f3ae76e7ef0b7776
#
_entry.id   e946d993b5124916f3ae76e7ef0b7776
#
_cell.length_a   1.000
_cell.length_b   1.000
_cell.length_c   1.000
_cell.angle_alpha   90.00
_cell.angle_beta   90.00
_cell.angle_gamma   90.00
#
_symmetry.space_group_name_H-M   'P 1'
#
loop_
_entity.id
_entity.type
_entity.pdbx_description
1 polymer ?
#
loop_
_entity_poly.entity_id
_entity_poly.type
_entity_poly.pdbx_seq_one_letter_code
_entity_poly.pdbx_strand_id
1 'polypeptide(L)'
;MRTTTVGALLLLLAAVGCKEPGVELEFRAGHAFSRSERQTILDVAERAVVDARRHLPTLPSHLRITVQAGSQVIPETGETGGIGLPGAVYWTVDPSHDGGVVAVVNAQLRATLLHEWYHLVREAKLPARSLVDRAVSEGLATAFERDIGGQATPWGAYPAEVDAWTDEFLALPEDASVRDWMHRHPDGRRWIGYKVGTRLADRARRTSGLTLTELATVPTNQIVAWATGKERGR
;
A
#
# COMPACT_ATOMS: atom_id res chain seq x y z
N MET A 1 -20.62 8.61 74.64
CA MET A 1 -19.93 9.20 73.51
C MET A 1 -19.62 8.06 72.53
N ARG A 2 -20.30 7.99 71.40
CA ARG A 2 -20.07 6.99 70.35
C ARG A 2 -19.47 7.73 69.10
N THR A 3 -18.25 7.46 68.81
CA THR A 3 -17.54 7.99 67.62
C THR A 3 -17.83 7.11 66.40
N THR A 4 -18.49 7.72 65.44
CA THR A 4 -18.79 7.08 64.16
C THR A 4 -17.65 7.42 63.15
N THR A 5 -16.90 6.43 62.76
CA THR A 5 -15.84 6.56 61.72
C THR A 5 -16.47 6.42 60.33
N VAL A 6 -16.46 7.48 59.55
CA VAL A 6 -16.90 7.47 58.14
C VAL A 6 -15.72 7.00 57.28
N GLY A 7 -15.83 5.80 56.73
CA GLY A 7 -14.88 5.28 55.78
C GLY A 7 -15.09 5.90 54.38
N ALA A 8 -14.12 6.63 53.88
CA ALA A 8 -14.09 7.14 52.51
C ALA A 8 -13.75 6.01 51.55
N LEU A 9 -14.70 5.64 50.67
CA LEU A 9 -14.52 4.69 49.61
C LEU A 9 -13.87 5.42 48.39
N LEU A 10 -12.57 5.23 48.21
CA LEU A 10 -11.90 5.70 47.00
C LEU A 10 -12.30 4.80 45.81
N LEU A 11 -13.15 5.32 44.91
CA LEU A 11 -13.35 4.72 43.58
C LEU A 11 -12.11 4.99 42.74
N LEU A 12 -11.28 3.99 42.50
CA LEU A 12 -10.30 3.98 41.43
C LEU A 12 -11.05 3.84 40.08
N LEU A 13 -11.25 4.94 39.39
CA LEU A 13 -11.60 4.94 37.96
C LEU A 13 -10.38 4.46 37.19
N ALA A 14 -10.38 3.18 36.79
CA ALA A 14 -9.48 2.68 35.79
C ALA A 14 -9.79 3.41 34.47
N ALA A 15 -8.98 4.40 34.11
CA ALA A 15 -8.99 5.00 32.79
C ALA A 15 -8.64 3.89 31.79
N VAL A 16 -9.66 3.34 31.13
CA VAL A 16 -9.47 2.57 29.90
C VAL A 16 -8.92 3.58 28.89
N GLY A 17 -7.61 3.67 28.81
CA GLY A 17 -6.92 4.49 27.80
C GLY A 17 -7.30 3.95 26.44
N CYS A 18 -8.22 4.60 25.73
CA CYS A 18 -8.34 4.46 24.31
C CYS A 18 -6.97 4.78 23.72
N LYS A 19 -6.25 3.75 23.27
CA LYS A 19 -4.99 3.92 22.55
C LYS A 19 -5.32 4.81 21.34
N GLU A 20 -4.74 6.01 21.29
CA GLU A 20 -4.88 6.91 20.16
C GLU A 20 -4.60 6.13 18.88
N PRO A 21 -5.40 6.34 17.80
CA PRO A 21 -5.18 5.66 16.54
C PRO A 21 -3.79 6.04 16.00
N GLY A 22 -2.84 5.11 16.04
CA GLY A 22 -1.42 5.35 15.76
C GLY A 22 -0.80 4.29 14.87
N VAL A 23 0.45 4.55 14.53
CA VAL A 23 1.34 3.61 13.84
C VAL A 23 2.32 3.03 14.85
N GLU A 24 2.43 1.70 14.87
CA GLU A 24 3.44 0.98 15.64
C GLU A 24 4.59 0.59 14.72
N LEU A 25 5.82 0.98 15.07
CA LEU A 25 7.03 0.59 14.35
C LEU A 25 7.72 -0.58 15.08
N GLU A 26 7.98 -1.64 14.34
CA GLU A 26 8.77 -2.79 14.77
C GLU A 26 10.06 -2.87 13.93
N PHE A 27 11.22 -2.68 14.56
CA PHE A 27 12.51 -2.77 13.88
C PHE A 27 13.08 -4.19 14.02
N ARG A 28 13.29 -4.87 12.88
CA ARG A 28 13.92 -6.19 12.88
C ARG A 28 15.41 -6.13 13.19
N ALA A 29 15.92 -7.20 13.81
CA ALA A 29 17.34 -7.37 14.05
C ALA A 29 18.11 -7.48 12.72
N GLY A 30 19.40 -7.11 12.72
CA GLY A 30 20.30 -7.22 11.57
C GLY A 30 20.93 -5.89 11.14
N HIS A 31 20.27 -4.76 11.37
CA HIS A 31 20.83 -3.42 11.19
C HIS A 31 20.52 -2.54 12.39
N ALA A 32 21.51 -1.81 12.88
CA ALA A 32 21.36 -0.90 14.00
C ALA A 32 20.91 0.49 13.48
N PHE A 33 19.62 0.63 13.20
CA PHE A 33 19.07 1.95 12.89
C PHE A 33 19.40 2.96 13.98
N SER A 34 20.02 4.07 13.62
CA SER A 34 20.33 5.17 14.53
C SER A 34 19.05 5.82 15.08
N ARG A 35 19.20 6.60 16.14
CA ARG A 35 18.06 7.34 16.71
C ARG A 35 17.44 8.30 15.70
N SER A 36 18.25 8.98 14.88
CA SER A 36 17.75 9.89 13.86
C SER A 36 16.99 9.19 12.74
N GLU A 37 17.47 8.03 12.25
CA GLU A 37 16.77 7.24 11.26
C GLU A 37 15.42 6.75 11.78
N ARG A 38 15.37 6.21 13.01
CA ARG A 38 14.12 5.77 13.66
C ARG A 38 13.12 6.91 13.79
N GLN A 39 13.58 8.10 14.19
CA GLN A 39 12.73 9.28 14.32
C GLN A 39 12.20 9.73 12.96
N THR A 40 13.05 9.78 11.92
CA THR A 40 12.62 10.16 10.56
C THR A 40 11.57 9.19 10.01
N ILE A 41 11.77 7.87 10.21
CA ILE A 41 10.79 6.85 9.81
C ILE A 41 9.46 7.07 10.52
N LEU A 42 9.48 7.30 11.84
CA LEU A 42 8.27 7.55 12.61
C LEU A 42 7.54 8.81 12.12
N ASP A 43 8.24 9.92 11.98
CA ASP A 43 7.66 11.19 11.55
C ASP A 43 7.00 11.11 10.17
N VAL A 44 7.62 10.37 9.24
CA VAL A 44 7.05 10.14 7.91
C VAL A 44 5.82 9.23 7.98
N ALA A 45 5.89 8.16 8.76
CA ALA A 45 4.78 7.22 8.92
C ALA A 45 3.55 7.88 9.59
N GLU A 46 3.75 8.70 10.62
CA GLU A 46 2.67 9.45 11.27
C GLU A 46 1.99 10.45 10.34
N ARG A 47 2.75 11.17 9.52
CA ARG A 47 2.16 12.04 8.49
C ARG A 47 1.40 11.24 7.43
N ALA A 48 1.98 10.14 6.97
CA ALA A 48 1.36 9.28 5.97
C ALA A 48 0.02 8.70 6.45
N VAL A 49 -0.10 8.29 7.73
CA VAL A 49 -1.35 7.74 8.27
C VAL A 49 -2.45 8.80 8.36
N VAL A 50 -2.11 10.04 8.67
CA VAL A 50 -3.08 11.14 8.67
C VAL A 50 -3.65 11.34 7.25
N ASP A 51 -2.80 11.33 6.23
CA ASP A 51 -3.23 11.46 4.85
C ASP A 51 -4.04 10.23 4.39
N ALA A 52 -3.56 9.02 4.72
CA ALA A 52 -4.27 7.79 4.37
C ALA A 52 -5.70 7.76 4.94
N ARG A 53 -5.88 8.14 6.19
CA ARG A 53 -7.21 8.13 6.85
C ARG A 53 -8.21 9.11 6.26
N ARG A 54 -7.75 10.21 5.68
CA ARG A 54 -8.62 11.15 4.96
C ARG A 54 -9.22 10.52 3.70
N HIS A 55 -8.48 9.61 3.08
CA HIS A 55 -8.84 8.99 1.81
C HIS A 55 -9.32 7.54 1.95
N LEU A 56 -8.95 6.85 3.02
CA LEU A 56 -9.26 5.44 3.28
C LEU A 56 -9.96 5.31 4.65
N PRO A 57 -11.25 5.68 4.76
CA PRO A 57 -11.96 5.72 6.05
C PRO A 57 -12.11 4.34 6.71
N THR A 58 -11.95 3.26 5.96
CA THR A 58 -11.99 1.88 6.46
C THR A 58 -10.62 1.30 6.80
N LEU A 59 -9.56 2.13 6.76
CA LEU A 59 -8.23 1.73 7.17
C LEU A 59 -8.25 1.34 8.66
N PRO A 60 -7.61 0.22 9.06
CA PRO A 60 -7.58 -0.22 10.46
C PRO A 60 -7.10 0.88 11.41
N SER A 61 -7.68 0.93 12.61
CA SER A 61 -7.30 1.93 13.65
C SER A 61 -5.86 1.72 14.14
N HIS A 62 -5.40 0.46 14.19
CA HIS A 62 -4.02 0.10 14.54
C HIS A 62 -3.29 -0.38 13.30
N LEU A 63 -2.19 0.28 12.97
CA LEU A 63 -1.31 -0.06 11.86
C LEU A 63 0.05 -0.43 12.43
N ARG A 64 0.62 -1.51 11.91
CA ARG A 64 1.98 -1.93 12.23
C ARG A 64 2.85 -1.84 10.99
N ILE A 65 4.04 -1.29 11.15
CA ILE A 65 5.07 -1.29 10.12
C ILE A 65 6.28 -2.03 10.65
N THR A 66 6.60 -3.16 10.05
CA THR A 66 7.85 -3.88 10.32
C THR A 66 8.94 -3.33 9.42
N VAL A 67 9.91 -2.68 10.01
CA VAL A 67 11.05 -2.05 9.34
C VAL A 67 12.25 -3.01 9.37
N GLN A 68 12.83 -3.28 8.21
CA GLN A 68 14.04 -4.08 8.11
C GLN A 68 15.03 -3.47 7.12
N ALA A 69 16.32 -3.72 7.34
CA ALA A 69 17.36 -3.41 6.36
C ALA A 69 17.66 -4.63 5.50
N GLY A 70 17.92 -4.40 4.22
CA GLY A 70 18.28 -5.48 3.30
C GLY A 70 18.57 -4.97 1.89
N SER A 71 19.25 -5.78 1.07
CA SER A 71 19.59 -5.47 -0.31
C SER A 71 18.58 -5.99 -1.34
N GLN A 72 17.55 -6.72 -0.88
CA GLN A 72 16.47 -7.17 -1.78
C GLN A 72 15.39 -6.09 -1.88
N VAL A 73 15.70 -5.06 -2.61
CA VAL A 73 14.89 -3.86 -2.81
C VAL A 73 14.75 -3.56 -4.30
N ILE A 74 13.89 -2.62 -4.64
CA ILE A 74 13.83 -2.05 -5.98
C ILE A 74 15.06 -1.14 -6.14
N PRO A 75 15.98 -1.44 -7.08
CA PRO A 75 17.25 -0.72 -7.19
C PRO A 75 17.08 0.79 -7.43
N GLU A 76 16.02 1.18 -8.12
CA GLU A 76 15.75 2.57 -8.47
C GLU A 76 15.31 3.41 -7.27
N THR A 77 14.78 2.78 -6.22
CA THR A 77 14.24 3.47 -5.04
C THR A 77 14.99 3.18 -3.75
N GLY A 78 15.77 2.09 -3.73
CA GLY A 78 16.49 1.63 -2.54
C GLY A 78 15.59 1.06 -1.44
N GLU A 79 14.34 0.72 -1.77
CA GLU A 79 13.38 0.17 -0.82
C GLU A 79 12.36 -0.76 -1.50
N THR A 80 11.56 -1.44 -0.70
CA THR A 80 10.38 -2.16 -1.15
C THR A 80 9.39 -2.29 0.00
N GLY A 81 8.08 -2.22 -0.31
CA GLY A 81 6.97 -2.49 0.59
C GLY A 81 6.35 -3.85 0.37
N GLY A 82 5.40 -4.19 1.22
CA GLY A 82 4.52 -5.34 1.10
C GLY A 82 3.57 -5.45 2.28
N ILE A 83 2.40 -6.04 2.04
CA ILE A 83 1.47 -6.38 3.10
C ILE A 83 1.73 -7.78 3.64
N GLY A 84 1.45 -7.98 4.91
CA GLY A 84 1.57 -9.25 5.60
C GLY A 84 0.32 -9.64 6.36
N LEU A 85 0.49 -10.02 7.62
CA LEU A 85 -0.65 -10.31 8.51
C LEU A 85 -1.61 -9.13 8.59
N PRO A 86 -2.90 -9.34 8.89
CA PRO A 86 -3.90 -8.26 8.91
C PRO A 86 -3.41 -7.00 9.63
N GLY A 87 -3.42 -5.88 8.92
CA GLY A 87 -2.99 -4.58 9.43
C GLY A 87 -1.47 -4.35 9.49
N ALA A 88 -0.63 -5.26 8.99
CA ALA A 88 0.81 -5.12 8.99
C ALA A 88 1.34 -4.81 7.58
N VAL A 89 2.28 -3.85 7.52
CA VAL A 89 3.10 -3.53 6.36
C VAL A 89 4.54 -3.92 6.67
N TYR A 90 5.22 -4.55 5.73
CA TYR A 90 6.67 -4.74 5.76
C TYR A 90 7.32 -3.68 4.88
N TRP A 91 8.35 -3.06 5.39
CA TRP A 91 9.15 -2.11 4.64
C TRP A 91 10.63 -2.47 4.78
N THR A 92 11.26 -2.71 3.64
CA THR A 92 12.69 -3.03 3.54
C THR A 92 13.41 -1.86 2.91
N VAL A 93 14.52 -1.43 3.50
CA VAL A 93 15.38 -0.35 3.00
C VAL A 93 16.82 -0.85 2.86
N ASP A 94 17.50 -0.46 1.79
CA ASP A 94 18.92 -0.67 1.61
C ASP A 94 19.71 0.49 2.25
N PRO A 95 20.43 0.27 3.37
CA PRO A 95 21.21 1.33 4.00
C PRO A 95 22.39 1.81 3.16
N SER A 96 22.79 1.04 2.14
CA SER A 96 23.89 1.40 1.21
C SER A 96 23.43 2.20 0.00
N HIS A 97 22.09 2.37 -0.19
CA HIS A 97 21.55 3.20 -1.26
C HIS A 97 22.01 4.67 -1.13
N ASP A 98 22.13 5.36 -2.24
CA ASP A 98 22.59 6.75 -2.30
C ASP A 98 21.87 7.66 -1.29
N GLY A 99 22.64 8.34 -0.44
CA GLY A 99 22.13 9.17 0.64
C GLY A 99 21.66 8.42 1.89
N GLY A 100 21.72 7.08 1.90
CA GLY A 100 21.40 6.24 3.05
C GLY A 100 19.93 6.22 3.43
N VAL A 101 19.61 5.61 4.57
CA VAL A 101 18.24 5.38 5.05
C VAL A 101 17.40 6.65 5.07
N VAL A 102 17.94 7.77 5.58
CA VAL A 102 17.19 9.03 5.71
C VAL A 102 16.75 9.58 4.35
N ALA A 103 17.61 9.48 3.34
CA ALA A 103 17.27 9.95 1.99
C ALA A 103 16.15 9.09 1.39
N VAL A 104 16.26 7.75 1.49
CA VAL A 104 15.23 6.82 1.03
C VAL A 104 13.89 7.06 1.74
N VAL A 105 13.91 7.22 3.07
CA VAL A 105 12.71 7.51 3.86
C VAL A 105 12.00 8.75 3.36
N ASN A 106 12.74 9.85 3.21
CA ASN A 106 12.16 11.12 2.77
C ASN A 106 11.63 11.07 1.33
N ALA A 107 12.28 10.28 0.47
CA ALA A 107 11.90 10.18 -0.93
C ALA A 107 10.74 9.19 -1.16
N GLN A 108 10.69 8.06 -0.45
CA GLN A 108 9.85 6.93 -0.84
C GLN A 108 8.81 6.51 0.20
N LEU A 109 9.16 6.47 1.50
CA LEU A 109 8.37 5.79 2.53
C LEU A 109 6.89 6.22 2.56
N ARG A 110 6.60 7.52 2.41
CA ARG A 110 5.22 8.00 2.43
C ARG A 110 4.39 7.40 1.30
N ALA A 111 4.92 7.37 0.10
CA ALA A 111 4.26 6.86 -1.08
C ALA A 111 4.04 5.34 -0.95
N THR A 112 5.07 4.61 -0.54
CA THR A 112 5.01 3.16 -0.29
C THR A 112 3.96 2.81 0.78
N LEU A 113 3.90 3.54 1.90
CA LEU A 113 2.89 3.29 2.93
C LEU A 113 1.47 3.53 2.41
N LEU A 114 1.24 4.56 1.59
CA LEU A 114 -0.06 4.81 0.96
C LEU A 114 -0.46 3.67 0.03
N HIS A 115 0.49 3.14 -0.77
CA HIS A 115 0.31 1.99 -1.63
C HIS A 115 -0.11 0.75 -0.83
N GLU A 116 0.66 0.39 0.18
CA GLU A 116 0.42 -0.80 0.99
C GLU A 116 -0.88 -0.71 1.81
N TRP A 117 -1.20 0.46 2.34
CA TRP A 117 -2.45 0.67 3.06
C TRP A 117 -3.68 0.63 2.14
N TYR A 118 -3.53 1.01 0.87
CA TYR A 118 -4.58 0.80 -0.10
C TYR A 118 -4.88 -0.68 -0.30
N HIS A 119 -3.83 -1.53 -0.38
CA HIS A 119 -3.99 -2.98 -0.41
C HIS A 119 -4.71 -3.52 0.83
N LEU A 120 -4.36 -3.07 2.03
CA LEU A 120 -5.06 -3.51 3.26
C LEU A 120 -6.57 -3.26 3.19
N VAL A 121 -6.98 -2.11 2.64
CA VAL A 121 -8.41 -1.77 2.49
C VAL A 121 -9.07 -2.62 1.41
N ARG A 122 -8.43 -2.78 0.26
CA ARG A 122 -9.00 -3.53 -0.86
C ARG A 122 -9.05 -5.04 -0.58
N GLU A 123 -7.95 -5.62 -0.15
CA GLU A 123 -7.84 -7.08 0.01
C GLU A 123 -8.66 -7.64 1.16
N ALA A 124 -8.99 -6.82 2.15
CA ALA A 124 -9.94 -7.17 3.19
C ALA A 124 -11.33 -7.57 2.64
N LYS A 125 -11.70 -7.05 1.45
CA LYS A 125 -13.00 -7.31 0.81
C LYS A 125 -12.87 -8.08 -0.50
N LEU A 126 -11.81 -7.84 -1.25
CA LEU A 126 -11.59 -8.32 -2.61
C LEU A 126 -10.17 -8.88 -2.77
N PRO A 127 -9.86 -10.04 -2.14
CA PRO A 127 -8.55 -10.64 -2.26
C PRO A 127 -8.26 -11.03 -3.71
N ALA A 128 -7.03 -10.78 -4.17
CA ALA A 128 -6.61 -11.11 -5.52
C ALA A 128 -6.49 -12.64 -5.71
N ARG A 129 -7.26 -13.20 -6.64
CA ARG A 129 -7.32 -14.64 -6.93
C ARG A 129 -6.74 -15.01 -8.29
N SER A 130 -6.67 -14.06 -9.20
CA SER A 130 -6.15 -14.22 -10.56
C SER A 130 -5.05 -13.21 -10.85
N LEU A 131 -4.33 -13.39 -11.95
CA LEU A 131 -3.34 -12.43 -12.41
C LEU A 131 -3.96 -11.06 -12.73
N VAL A 132 -5.18 -11.05 -13.27
CA VAL A 132 -5.93 -9.82 -13.54
C VAL A 132 -6.35 -9.13 -12.25
N ASP A 133 -6.76 -9.87 -11.21
CA ASP A 133 -7.05 -9.29 -9.90
C ASP A 133 -5.81 -8.60 -9.31
N ARG A 134 -4.64 -9.26 -9.42
CA ARG A 134 -3.37 -8.69 -8.97
C ARG A 134 -3.05 -7.40 -9.73
N ALA A 135 -3.11 -7.43 -11.05
CA ALA A 135 -2.83 -6.25 -11.85
C ALA A 135 -3.75 -5.07 -11.53
N VAL A 136 -5.05 -5.32 -11.35
CA VAL A 136 -6.01 -4.28 -10.96
C VAL A 136 -5.74 -3.79 -9.53
N SER A 137 -5.43 -4.67 -8.58
CA SER A 137 -5.09 -4.30 -7.20
C SER A 137 -3.85 -3.41 -7.17
N GLU A 138 -2.77 -3.84 -7.82
CA GLU A 138 -1.52 -3.08 -7.94
C GLU A 138 -1.72 -1.75 -8.66
N GLY A 139 -2.47 -1.77 -9.76
CA GLY A 139 -2.72 -0.55 -10.53
C GLY A 139 -3.53 0.50 -9.77
N LEU A 140 -4.52 0.08 -9.00
CA LEU A 140 -5.29 0.99 -8.13
C LEU A 140 -4.43 1.56 -7.00
N ALA A 141 -3.62 0.70 -6.34
CA ALA A 141 -2.70 1.13 -5.29
C ALA A 141 -1.64 2.08 -5.84
N THR A 142 -1.09 1.80 -7.03
CA THR A 142 -0.13 2.67 -7.72
C THR A 142 -0.75 4.01 -8.14
N ALA A 143 -1.98 4.01 -8.62
CA ALA A 143 -2.69 5.26 -8.93
C ALA A 143 -2.96 6.08 -7.66
N PHE A 144 -3.28 5.43 -6.54
CA PHE A 144 -3.47 6.07 -5.25
C PHE A 144 -2.16 6.65 -4.70
N GLU A 145 -1.07 5.87 -4.75
CA GLU A 145 0.29 6.30 -4.42
C GLU A 145 0.67 7.55 -5.22
N ARG A 146 0.45 7.55 -6.53
CA ARG A 146 0.74 8.68 -7.42
C ARG A 146 -0.09 9.92 -7.06
N ASP A 147 -1.41 9.77 -6.94
CA ASP A 147 -2.33 10.91 -6.82
C ASP A 147 -2.32 11.52 -5.41
N ILE A 148 -2.17 10.71 -4.37
CA ILE A 148 -2.14 11.16 -2.97
C ILE A 148 -0.71 11.30 -2.46
N GLY A 149 0.19 10.40 -2.86
CA GLY A 149 1.62 10.44 -2.54
C GLY A 149 2.36 11.55 -3.26
N GLY A 150 1.86 11.95 -4.43
CA GLY A 150 2.47 12.99 -5.26
C GLY A 150 3.71 12.53 -6.02
N GLN A 151 3.92 11.22 -6.14
CA GLN A 151 5.12 10.64 -6.75
C GLN A 151 4.77 9.68 -7.88
N ALA A 152 5.31 9.95 -9.06
CA ALA A 152 5.27 9.00 -10.17
C ALA A 152 6.33 7.93 -9.96
N THR A 153 5.95 6.66 -10.15
CA THR A 153 6.83 5.51 -9.97
C THR A 153 7.13 4.85 -11.32
N PRO A 154 8.29 4.19 -11.47
CA PRO A 154 8.63 3.48 -12.71
C PRO A 154 7.63 2.36 -13.06
N TRP A 155 6.99 1.77 -12.06
CA TRP A 155 5.95 0.74 -12.25
C TRP A 155 4.59 1.33 -12.58
N GLY A 156 4.30 2.59 -12.22
CA GLY A 156 3.05 3.28 -12.52
C GLY A 156 3.06 4.07 -13.83
N ALA A 157 4.25 4.48 -14.30
CA ALA A 157 4.41 5.17 -15.57
C ALA A 157 4.29 4.17 -16.74
N TYR A 158 3.20 4.22 -17.48
CA TYR A 158 2.97 3.32 -18.60
C TYR A 158 3.31 3.97 -19.96
N PRO A 159 3.82 3.17 -20.93
CA PRO A 159 4.20 3.66 -22.26
C PRO A 159 2.97 3.90 -23.15
N ALA A 160 3.20 4.49 -24.33
CA ALA A 160 2.14 4.73 -25.29
C ALA A 160 1.45 3.43 -25.78
N GLU A 161 2.20 2.32 -25.82
CA GLU A 161 1.74 1.00 -26.25
C GLU A 161 0.96 0.23 -25.19
N VAL A 162 0.70 0.81 -24.01
CA VAL A 162 0.05 0.14 -22.88
C VAL A 162 -1.33 -0.44 -23.23
N ASP A 163 -2.01 0.10 -24.23
CA ASP A 163 -3.31 -0.43 -24.67
C ASP A 163 -3.14 -1.79 -25.34
N ALA A 164 -2.10 -1.97 -26.19
CA ALA A 164 -1.75 -3.28 -26.75
C ALA A 164 -1.30 -4.26 -25.65
N TRP A 165 -0.54 -3.79 -24.65
CA TRP A 165 -0.18 -4.62 -23.50
C TRP A 165 -1.41 -5.02 -22.68
N THR A 166 -2.42 -4.16 -22.60
CA THR A 166 -3.68 -4.47 -21.90
C THR A 166 -4.45 -5.57 -22.62
N ASP A 167 -4.57 -5.52 -23.95
CA ASP A 167 -5.24 -6.56 -24.74
C ASP A 167 -4.49 -7.91 -24.60
N GLU A 168 -3.15 -7.89 -24.70
CA GLU A 168 -2.30 -9.07 -24.50
C GLU A 168 -2.49 -9.66 -23.09
N PHE A 169 -2.42 -8.83 -22.04
CA PHE A 169 -2.53 -9.24 -20.65
C PHE A 169 -3.91 -9.83 -20.32
N LEU A 170 -4.97 -9.24 -20.85
CA LEU A 170 -6.33 -9.71 -20.61
C LEU A 170 -6.68 -10.99 -21.37
N ALA A 171 -5.89 -11.37 -22.38
CA ALA A 171 -6.01 -12.61 -23.15
C ALA A 171 -5.18 -13.78 -22.58
N LEU A 172 -4.42 -13.54 -21.50
CA LEU A 172 -3.55 -14.58 -20.92
C LEU A 172 -4.34 -15.76 -20.38
N PRO A 173 -3.78 -16.98 -20.46
CA PRO A 173 -4.34 -18.15 -19.81
C PRO A 173 -4.24 -18.02 -18.26
N GLU A 174 -5.07 -18.78 -17.53
CA GLU A 174 -5.14 -18.70 -16.06
C GLU A 174 -3.83 -19.10 -15.37
N ASP A 175 -3.02 -19.95 -15.98
CA ASP A 175 -1.72 -20.43 -15.48
C ASP A 175 -0.52 -19.56 -15.89
N ALA A 176 -0.77 -18.39 -16.47
CA ALA A 176 0.30 -17.46 -16.84
C ALA A 176 1.18 -17.08 -15.64
N SER A 177 2.50 -17.02 -15.89
CA SER A 177 3.49 -16.74 -14.84
C SER A 177 3.30 -15.37 -14.19
N VAL A 178 2.92 -15.35 -12.90
CA VAL A 178 2.83 -14.10 -12.13
C VAL A 178 4.15 -13.34 -12.13
N ARG A 179 5.28 -14.03 -11.96
CA ARG A 179 6.60 -13.41 -11.94
C ARG A 179 6.90 -12.65 -13.24
N ASP A 180 6.62 -13.29 -14.37
CA ASP A 180 6.97 -12.73 -15.68
C ASP A 180 6.09 -11.53 -16.00
N TRP A 181 4.81 -11.64 -15.75
CA TRP A 181 3.87 -10.58 -16.07
C TRP A 181 3.80 -9.44 -15.04
N MET A 182 4.06 -9.71 -13.77
CA MET A 182 4.04 -8.65 -12.76
C MET A 182 5.40 -7.96 -12.59
N HIS A 183 6.52 -8.68 -12.76
CA HIS A 183 7.84 -8.12 -12.45
C HIS A 183 8.72 -7.94 -13.67
N ARG A 184 9.16 -9.03 -14.30
CA ARG A 184 10.10 -8.98 -15.41
C ARG A 184 9.79 -10.05 -16.45
N HIS A 185 9.29 -9.61 -17.58
CA HIS A 185 8.99 -10.49 -18.71
C HIS A 185 10.26 -10.91 -19.46
N PRO A 186 10.31 -12.13 -20.04
CA PRO A 186 11.47 -12.61 -20.80
C PRO A 186 11.88 -11.74 -21.99
N ASP A 187 10.94 -10.99 -22.58
CA ASP A 187 11.21 -10.05 -23.68
C ASP A 187 11.84 -8.71 -23.23
N GLY A 188 12.13 -8.56 -21.92
CA GLY A 188 12.75 -7.37 -21.35
C GLY A 188 11.78 -6.34 -20.79
N ARG A 189 10.48 -6.45 -21.06
CA ARG A 189 9.48 -5.56 -20.42
C ARG A 189 9.46 -5.76 -18.91
N ARG A 190 9.23 -4.68 -18.18
CA ARG A 190 9.14 -4.70 -16.70
C ARG A 190 7.80 -4.15 -16.25
N TRP A 191 7.28 -4.72 -15.15
CA TRP A 191 6.06 -4.28 -14.47
C TRP A 191 4.83 -4.18 -15.38
N ILE A 192 4.67 -5.15 -16.30
CA ILE A 192 3.55 -5.14 -17.26
C ILE A 192 2.22 -5.06 -16.48
N GLY A 193 2.01 -5.94 -15.50
CA GLY A 193 0.78 -5.97 -14.71
C GLY A 193 0.51 -4.68 -13.94
N TYR A 194 1.53 -4.05 -13.36
CA TYR A 194 1.40 -2.74 -12.70
C TYR A 194 0.98 -1.66 -13.68
N LYS A 195 1.64 -1.57 -14.85
CA LYS A 195 1.36 -0.57 -15.88
C LYS A 195 -0.01 -0.75 -16.50
N VAL A 196 -0.37 -1.98 -16.83
CA VAL A 196 -1.71 -2.35 -17.31
C VAL A 196 -2.76 -2.03 -16.24
N GLY A 197 -2.52 -2.43 -15.00
CA GLY A 197 -3.41 -2.15 -13.88
C GLY A 197 -3.63 -0.66 -13.66
N THR A 198 -2.56 0.15 -13.68
CA THR A 198 -2.65 1.62 -13.55
C THR A 198 -3.45 2.22 -14.71
N ARG A 199 -3.24 1.74 -15.95
CA ARG A 199 -4.03 2.15 -17.10
C ARG A 199 -5.51 1.80 -16.95
N LEU A 200 -5.83 0.59 -16.46
CA LEU A 200 -7.20 0.17 -16.17
C LEU A 200 -7.84 1.05 -15.08
N ALA A 201 -7.11 1.33 -13.99
CA ALA A 201 -7.56 2.21 -12.93
C ALA A 201 -7.90 3.63 -13.44
N ASP A 202 -7.00 4.23 -14.22
CA ASP A 202 -7.20 5.56 -14.78
C ASP A 202 -8.38 5.62 -15.74
N ARG A 203 -8.58 4.59 -16.56
CA ARG A 203 -9.74 4.50 -17.45
C ARG A 203 -11.04 4.29 -16.69
N ALA A 204 -11.06 3.37 -15.73
CA ALA A 204 -12.23 3.12 -14.90
C ALA A 204 -12.68 4.36 -14.14
N ARG A 205 -11.74 5.14 -13.57
CA ARG A 205 -12.04 6.45 -12.97
C ARG A 205 -12.74 7.39 -13.94
N ARG A 206 -12.18 7.57 -15.13
CA ARG A 206 -12.74 8.48 -16.13
C ARG A 206 -14.14 8.06 -16.59
N THR A 207 -14.35 6.75 -16.73
CA THR A 207 -15.63 6.22 -17.21
C THR A 207 -16.71 6.24 -16.13
N SER A 208 -16.36 5.87 -14.89
CA SER A 208 -17.32 5.76 -13.78
C SER A 208 -17.54 7.07 -13.03
N GLY A 209 -16.58 8.01 -13.08
CA GLY A 209 -16.57 9.22 -12.25
C GLY A 209 -16.20 8.95 -10.78
N LEU A 210 -15.91 7.69 -10.39
CA LEU A 210 -15.59 7.32 -9.01
C LEU A 210 -14.15 7.73 -8.66
N THR A 211 -13.95 8.03 -7.39
CA THR A 211 -12.63 8.27 -6.80
C THR A 211 -11.86 6.94 -6.62
N LEU A 212 -10.53 7.00 -6.43
CA LEU A 212 -9.73 5.81 -6.09
C LEU A 212 -10.18 5.16 -4.78
N THR A 213 -10.63 5.96 -3.81
CA THR A 213 -11.21 5.47 -2.55
C THR A 213 -12.44 4.59 -2.81
N GLU A 214 -13.35 5.03 -3.64
CA GLU A 214 -14.56 4.27 -3.99
C GLU A 214 -14.22 3.02 -4.81
N LEU A 215 -13.26 3.13 -5.74
CA LEU A 215 -12.78 2.00 -6.54
C LEU A 215 -12.10 0.90 -5.69
N ALA A 216 -11.63 1.20 -4.50
CA ALA A 216 -11.06 0.18 -3.60
C ALA A 216 -12.03 -0.96 -3.28
N THR A 217 -13.34 -0.72 -3.36
CA THR A 217 -14.39 -1.72 -3.07
C THR A 217 -15.12 -2.24 -4.29
N VAL A 218 -14.69 -1.82 -5.50
CA VAL A 218 -15.30 -2.26 -6.76
C VAL A 218 -14.66 -3.57 -7.23
N PRO A 219 -15.45 -4.58 -7.63
CA PRO A 219 -14.93 -5.84 -8.16
C PRO A 219 -14.06 -5.63 -9.41
N THR A 220 -13.05 -6.49 -9.57
CA THR A 220 -12.09 -6.42 -10.69
C THR A 220 -12.78 -6.43 -12.06
N ASN A 221 -13.75 -7.34 -12.26
CA ASN A 221 -14.48 -7.44 -13.51
C ASN A 221 -15.20 -6.13 -13.89
N GLN A 222 -15.73 -5.43 -12.91
CA GLN A 222 -16.40 -4.14 -13.15
C GLN A 222 -15.40 -3.04 -13.53
N ILE A 223 -14.22 -3.01 -12.87
CA ILE A 223 -13.14 -2.08 -13.23
C ILE A 223 -12.68 -2.32 -14.66
N VAL A 224 -12.45 -3.59 -15.01
CA VAL A 224 -12.07 -3.97 -16.39
C VAL A 224 -13.15 -3.60 -17.40
N ALA A 225 -14.43 -3.84 -17.08
CA ALA A 225 -15.56 -3.47 -17.95
C ALA A 225 -15.58 -1.96 -18.23
N TRP A 226 -15.48 -1.13 -17.21
CA TRP A 226 -15.41 0.33 -17.38
C TRP A 226 -14.18 0.78 -18.16
N ALA A 227 -13.03 0.14 -17.93
CA ALA A 227 -11.78 0.52 -18.59
C ALA A 227 -11.73 0.13 -20.06
N THR A 228 -12.37 -0.97 -20.45
CA THR A 228 -12.31 -1.53 -21.82
C THR A 228 -13.57 -1.27 -22.64
N GLY A 229 -14.68 -0.87 -22.01
CA GLY A 229 -16.00 -0.80 -22.65
C GLY A 229 -16.57 -2.17 -23.01
N LYS A 230 -15.98 -3.27 -22.51
CA LYS A 230 -16.40 -4.65 -22.76
C LYS A 230 -16.87 -5.27 -21.45
N GLU A 231 -18.12 -5.73 -21.37
CA GLU A 231 -18.53 -6.61 -20.30
C GLU A 231 -17.80 -7.95 -20.49
N ARG A 232 -16.98 -8.36 -19.50
CA ARG A 232 -16.49 -9.74 -19.47
C ARG A 232 -17.67 -10.64 -19.12
N GLY A 233 -18.06 -11.51 -20.04
CA GLY A 233 -19.01 -12.58 -19.75
C GLY A 233 -18.58 -13.35 -18.49
N ARG A 234 -19.58 -13.73 -17.69
CA ARG A 234 -19.41 -14.54 -16.48
C ARG A 234 -18.94 -15.94 -16.84
#